data_58e322596070e8a4414cd2a9210ec876
#
_entry.id   58e322596070e8a4414cd2a9210ec876
#
_cell.length_a   1.000
_cell.length_b   1.000
_cell.length_c   1.000
_cell.angle_alpha   90.00
_cell.angle_beta   90.00
_cell.angle_gamma   90.00
#
_symmetry.space_group_name_H-M   'P 1'
#
loop_
_entity.id
_entity.type
_entity.pdbx_description
1 polymer ?
#
loop_
_entity_poly.entity_id
_entity_poly.type
_entity_poly.pdbx_seq_one_letter_code
_entity_poly.pdbx_strand_id
1 'polypeptide(L)'
;MRKLLLHPAAKPVAFVLCLLPLAWLVYAAVANQLGANPAEALIRATGDWTLRALCLVLAVTPVRVLTATPQLARFRRMFGLFVFFYAVLHLLSYSWFDMGFDLADIIKDIVKRPFILVGSLALLLLAAMAGTSFNRAIKAMGGKRWQALHRTVYAVAGLAILHFFWMRAGKNDFGEVAIYAAILGALLGWRVWHHLRKKSSTRLSAAAKAASTQQATRPPVPSKVS
;
A
#
# COMPACT_ATOMS: atom_id res chain seq x y z
N MET A 1 6.33 -11.99 -21.06
CA MET A 1 6.14 -11.11 -19.91
C MET A 1 7.46 -10.68 -19.25
N ARG A 2 8.37 -11.59 -18.84
CA ARG A 2 9.62 -11.22 -18.12
C ARG A 2 10.48 -10.21 -18.88
N LYS A 3 10.73 -10.41 -20.21
CA LYS A 3 11.52 -9.49 -21.05
C LYS A 3 10.89 -8.09 -21.12
N LEU A 4 9.57 -8.01 -21.24
CA LEU A 4 8.84 -6.74 -21.32
C LEU A 4 8.98 -5.92 -20.01
N LEU A 5 8.86 -6.57 -18.85
CA LEU A 5 9.01 -5.91 -17.56
C LEU A 5 10.44 -5.43 -17.27
N LEU A 6 11.46 -6.03 -17.89
CA LEU A 6 12.84 -5.61 -17.78
C LEU A 6 13.24 -4.52 -18.79
N HIS A 7 12.42 -4.29 -19.80
CA HIS A 7 12.68 -3.26 -20.81
C HIS A 7 12.87 -1.88 -20.16
N PRO A 8 13.80 -1.04 -20.62
CA PRO A 8 14.03 0.30 -20.09
C PRO A 8 12.78 1.16 -20.07
N ALA A 9 11.94 1.08 -21.12
CA ALA A 9 10.70 1.83 -21.23
C ALA A 9 9.58 1.38 -20.26
N ALA A 10 9.67 0.20 -19.62
CA ALA A 10 8.59 -0.31 -18.76
C ALA A 10 8.30 0.59 -17.55
N LYS A 11 9.32 1.22 -16.94
CA LYS A 11 9.12 2.18 -15.85
C LYS A 11 8.52 3.51 -16.32
N PRO A 12 9.07 4.17 -17.37
CA PRO A 12 8.44 5.37 -17.93
C PRO A 12 6.98 5.14 -18.34
N VAL A 13 6.69 4.04 -19.03
CA VAL A 13 5.30 3.70 -19.41
C VAL A 13 4.40 3.56 -18.18
N ALA A 14 4.82 2.78 -17.18
CA ALA A 14 4.04 2.62 -15.95
C ALA A 14 3.88 3.96 -15.19
N PHE A 15 4.87 4.85 -15.24
CA PHE A 15 4.79 6.19 -14.66
C PHE A 15 3.72 7.04 -15.38
N VAL A 16 3.74 7.06 -16.71
CA VAL A 16 2.74 7.78 -17.51
C VAL A 16 1.34 7.22 -17.25
N LEU A 17 1.18 5.89 -17.22
CA LEU A 17 -0.10 5.25 -16.90
C LEU A 17 -0.62 5.67 -15.52
N CYS A 18 0.26 5.84 -14.52
CA CYS A 18 -0.15 6.33 -13.20
C CYS A 18 -0.53 7.82 -13.20
N LEU A 19 -0.11 8.61 -14.20
CA LEU A 19 -0.50 10.02 -14.36
C LEU A 19 -1.80 10.21 -15.16
N LEU A 20 -2.23 9.21 -15.95
CA LEU A 20 -3.46 9.32 -16.75
C LEU A 20 -4.70 9.73 -15.95
N PRO A 21 -4.93 9.21 -14.72
CA PRO A 21 -6.06 9.66 -13.91
C PRO A 21 -6.04 11.15 -13.60
N LEU A 22 -4.86 11.70 -13.29
CA LEU A 22 -4.72 13.15 -13.07
C LEU A 22 -4.98 13.93 -14.35
N ALA A 23 -4.40 13.49 -15.48
CA ALA A 23 -4.62 14.14 -16.78
C ALA A 23 -6.12 14.14 -17.15
N TRP A 24 -6.82 13.02 -16.89
CA TRP A 24 -8.28 12.95 -17.05
C TRP A 24 -9.02 13.92 -16.13
N LEU A 25 -8.66 14.02 -14.85
CA LEU A 25 -9.31 14.93 -13.90
C LEU A 25 -9.11 16.40 -14.31
N VAL A 26 -7.91 16.76 -14.77
CA VAL A 26 -7.62 18.11 -15.27
C VAL A 26 -8.45 18.40 -16.52
N TYR A 27 -8.50 17.46 -17.48
CA TYR A 27 -9.33 17.60 -18.68
C TYR A 27 -10.81 17.75 -18.30
N ALA A 28 -11.33 16.89 -17.43
CA ALA A 28 -12.73 16.93 -17.03
C ALA A 28 -13.10 18.24 -16.29
N ALA A 29 -12.14 18.82 -15.52
CA ALA A 29 -12.33 20.10 -14.87
C ALA A 29 -12.40 21.25 -15.90
N VAL A 30 -11.48 21.29 -16.88
CA VAL A 30 -11.44 22.31 -17.93
C VAL A 30 -12.64 22.19 -18.87
N ALA A 31 -13.08 20.97 -19.19
CA ALA A 31 -14.20 20.68 -20.07
C ALA A 31 -15.57 20.73 -19.37
N ASN A 32 -15.64 21.16 -18.10
CA ASN A 32 -16.88 21.18 -17.28
C ASN A 32 -17.62 19.85 -17.21
N GLN A 33 -16.89 18.73 -17.19
CA GLN A 33 -17.44 17.36 -17.14
C GLN A 33 -17.50 16.77 -15.71
N LEU A 34 -17.20 17.55 -14.69
CA LEU A 34 -17.19 17.09 -13.30
C LEU A 34 -18.58 17.09 -12.62
N GLY A 35 -19.63 17.51 -13.36
CA GLY A 35 -21.01 17.54 -12.86
C GLY A 35 -21.33 18.81 -12.06
N ALA A 36 -22.42 18.75 -11.28
CA ALA A 36 -22.98 19.91 -10.60
C ALA A 36 -22.11 20.46 -9.47
N ASN A 37 -21.26 19.63 -8.85
CA ASN A 37 -20.32 20.04 -7.80
C ASN A 37 -18.88 19.61 -8.15
N PRO A 38 -18.17 20.40 -8.97
CA PRO A 38 -16.81 20.06 -9.40
C PRO A 38 -15.82 19.93 -8.24
N ALA A 39 -15.96 20.75 -7.20
CA ALA A 39 -15.11 20.71 -6.02
C ALA A 39 -15.19 19.36 -5.30
N GLU A 40 -16.41 18.95 -4.97
CA GLU A 40 -16.66 17.64 -4.33
C GLU A 40 -16.18 16.48 -5.23
N ALA A 41 -16.41 16.57 -6.53
CA ALA A 41 -15.97 15.54 -7.50
C ALA A 41 -14.45 15.40 -7.52
N LEU A 42 -13.68 16.49 -7.51
CA LEU A 42 -12.21 16.48 -7.47
C LEU A 42 -11.68 15.92 -6.14
N ILE A 43 -12.25 16.36 -5.00
CA ILE A 43 -11.86 15.86 -3.69
C ILE A 43 -12.09 14.34 -3.63
N ARG A 44 -13.26 13.86 -4.04
CA ARG A 44 -13.57 12.41 -4.03
C ARG A 44 -12.68 11.63 -4.98
N ALA A 45 -12.55 12.08 -6.22
CA ALA A 45 -11.75 11.36 -7.23
C ALA A 45 -10.27 11.24 -6.83
N THR A 46 -9.66 12.28 -6.24
CA THR A 46 -8.27 12.21 -5.76
C THR A 46 -8.12 11.25 -4.58
N GLY A 47 -9.11 11.17 -3.68
CA GLY A 47 -9.18 10.17 -2.60
C GLY A 47 -9.31 8.74 -3.14
N ASP A 48 -10.20 8.51 -4.09
CA ASP A 48 -10.39 7.19 -4.75
C ASP A 48 -9.11 6.72 -5.45
N TRP A 49 -8.41 7.62 -6.16
CA TRP A 49 -7.14 7.28 -6.79
C TRP A 49 -6.03 6.98 -5.78
N THR A 50 -6.07 7.61 -4.60
CA THR A 50 -5.19 7.24 -3.49
C THR A 50 -5.43 5.79 -3.05
N LEU A 51 -6.70 5.38 -2.86
CA LEU A 51 -7.06 4.00 -2.52
C LEU A 51 -6.70 3.00 -3.62
N ARG A 52 -6.95 3.33 -4.90
CA ARG A 52 -6.58 2.49 -6.04
C ARG A 52 -5.08 2.30 -6.14
N ALA A 53 -4.30 3.36 -5.97
CA ALA A 53 -2.84 3.28 -5.93
C ALA A 53 -2.35 2.45 -4.73
N LEU A 54 -3.01 2.56 -3.56
CA LEU A 54 -2.71 1.73 -2.38
C LEU A 54 -2.99 0.25 -2.63
N CYS A 55 -4.13 -0.09 -3.25
CA CYS A 55 -4.43 -1.46 -3.68
C CYS A 55 -3.38 -1.97 -4.65
N LEU A 56 -2.99 -1.15 -5.65
CA LEU A 56 -1.97 -1.51 -6.65
C LEU A 56 -0.62 -1.83 -6.00
N VAL A 57 -0.11 -0.96 -5.13
CA VAL A 57 1.19 -1.20 -4.47
C VAL A 57 1.16 -2.41 -3.54
N LEU A 58 0.04 -2.66 -2.87
CA LEU A 58 -0.17 -3.84 -2.06
C LEU A 58 -0.34 -5.12 -2.91
N ALA A 59 -0.91 -5.06 -4.09
CA ALA A 59 -1.05 -6.18 -5.01
C ALA A 59 0.29 -6.66 -5.62
N VAL A 60 1.32 -5.79 -5.71
CA VAL A 60 2.62 -6.15 -6.30
C VAL A 60 3.22 -7.42 -5.66
N THR A 61 3.11 -7.60 -4.36
CA THR A 61 3.71 -8.76 -3.67
C THR A 61 2.97 -10.06 -3.97
N PRO A 62 1.64 -10.19 -3.76
CA PRO A 62 0.93 -11.41 -4.12
C PRO A 62 1.04 -11.74 -5.60
N VAL A 63 0.87 -10.75 -6.49
CA VAL A 63 1.00 -10.98 -7.95
C VAL A 63 2.39 -11.49 -8.31
N ARG A 64 3.46 -10.89 -7.77
CA ARG A 64 4.84 -11.35 -7.96
C ARG A 64 5.05 -12.80 -7.56
N VAL A 65 4.47 -13.22 -6.44
CA VAL A 65 4.62 -14.59 -5.92
C VAL A 65 3.80 -15.58 -6.75
N LEU A 66 2.53 -15.26 -7.03
CA LEU A 66 1.62 -16.11 -7.77
C LEU A 66 2.05 -16.32 -9.23
N THR A 67 2.58 -15.28 -9.87
CA THR A 67 3.05 -15.34 -11.26
C THR A 67 4.52 -15.75 -11.39
N ALA A 68 5.22 -15.99 -10.28
CA ALA A 68 6.68 -16.24 -10.25
C ALA A 68 7.48 -15.18 -11.03
N THR A 69 7.08 -13.89 -10.92
CA THR A 69 7.66 -12.77 -11.67
C THR A 69 8.34 -11.77 -10.71
N PRO A 70 9.60 -12.04 -10.29
CA PRO A 70 10.32 -11.20 -9.33
C PRO A 70 10.56 -9.76 -9.82
N GLN A 71 10.54 -9.54 -11.15
CA GLN A 71 10.74 -8.24 -11.79
C GLN A 71 9.71 -7.18 -11.39
N LEU A 72 8.49 -7.60 -11.00
CA LEU A 72 7.44 -6.69 -10.53
C LEU A 72 7.85 -5.88 -9.29
N ALA A 73 8.77 -6.41 -8.47
CA ALA A 73 9.25 -5.71 -7.27
C ALA A 73 9.87 -4.33 -7.58
N ARG A 74 10.42 -4.15 -8.80
CA ARG A 74 11.06 -2.88 -9.22
C ARG A 74 10.08 -1.68 -9.32
N PHE A 75 8.78 -1.95 -9.49
CA PHE A 75 7.74 -0.94 -9.60
C PHE A 75 7.17 -0.51 -8.24
N ARG A 76 7.38 -1.31 -7.18
CA ARG A 76 6.77 -1.11 -5.86
C ARG A 76 7.08 0.27 -5.26
N ARG A 77 8.33 0.76 -5.39
CA ARG A 77 8.70 2.09 -4.89
C ARG A 77 7.95 3.18 -5.65
N MET A 78 7.87 3.10 -6.96
CA MET A 78 7.18 4.06 -7.80
C MET A 78 5.67 4.10 -7.48
N PHE A 79 5.01 2.95 -7.41
CA PHE A 79 3.59 2.89 -7.04
C PHE A 79 3.35 3.42 -5.62
N GLY A 80 4.26 3.15 -4.66
CA GLY A 80 4.17 3.72 -3.32
C GLY A 80 4.28 5.25 -3.30
N LEU A 81 5.11 5.83 -4.16
CA LEU A 81 5.19 7.28 -4.32
C LEU A 81 3.93 7.86 -4.97
N PHE A 82 3.27 7.13 -5.87
CA PHE A 82 1.98 7.55 -6.42
C PHE A 82 0.84 7.50 -5.38
N VAL A 83 0.89 6.60 -4.39
CA VAL A 83 -0.06 6.66 -3.25
C VAL A 83 0.09 8.00 -2.53
N PHE A 84 1.32 8.38 -2.19
CA PHE A 84 1.59 9.66 -1.53
C PHE A 84 1.22 10.85 -2.42
N PHE A 85 1.55 10.81 -3.69
CA PHE A 85 1.23 11.85 -4.66
C PHE A 85 -0.28 12.14 -4.72
N TYR A 86 -1.12 11.10 -4.90
CA TYR A 86 -2.58 11.27 -4.92
C TYR A 86 -3.14 11.68 -3.56
N ALA A 87 -2.56 11.22 -2.44
CA ALA A 87 -2.95 11.65 -1.11
C ALA A 87 -2.65 13.14 -0.87
N VAL A 88 -1.53 13.65 -1.38
CA VAL A 88 -1.22 15.09 -1.36
C VAL A 88 -2.19 15.88 -2.23
N LEU A 89 -2.52 15.40 -3.43
CA LEU A 89 -3.53 16.02 -4.28
C LEU A 89 -4.90 16.06 -3.61
N HIS A 90 -5.27 14.99 -2.90
CA HIS A 90 -6.50 14.94 -2.12
C HIS A 90 -6.53 15.99 -1.00
N LEU A 91 -5.44 16.10 -0.22
CA LEU A 91 -5.31 17.16 0.79
C LEU A 91 -5.38 18.55 0.17
N LEU A 92 -4.67 18.78 -0.95
CA LEU A 92 -4.67 20.08 -1.62
C LEU A 92 -6.06 20.45 -2.16
N SER A 93 -6.79 19.49 -2.73
CA SER A 93 -8.17 19.68 -3.20
C SER A 93 -9.09 20.07 -2.05
N TYR A 94 -9.02 19.37 -0.92
CA TYR A 94 -9.77 19.69 0.29
C TYR A 94 -9.38 21.09 0.82
N SER A 95 -8.08 21.36 0.94
CA SER A 95 -7.59 22.65 1.48
C SER A 95 -8.01 23.83 0.61
N TRP A 96 -8.06 23.63 -0.70
CA TRP A 96 -8.46 24.69 -1.62
C TRP A 96 -9.98 24.89 -1.62
N PHE A 97 -10.72 23.83 -1.92
CA PHE A 97 -12.16 23.96 -2.22
C PHE A 97 -13.03 24.09 -0.98
N ASP A 98 -12.68 23.38 0.11
CA ASP A 98 -13.48 23.41 1.33
C ASP A 98 -12.99 24.47 2.34
N MET A 99 -11.68 24.76 2.36
CA MET A 99 -11.06 25.59 3.40
C MET A 99 -10.43 26.90 2.88
N GLY A 100 -10.39 27.15 1.54
CA GLY A 100 -9.78 28.36 0.98
C GLY A 100 -8.32 28.56 1.36
N PHE A 101 -7.58 27.46 1.72
CA PHE A 101 -6.23 27.47 2.28
C PHE A 101 -6.10 28.21 3.63
N ASP A 102 -7.19 28.45 4.36
CA ASP A 102 -7.08 28.96 5.73
C ASP A 102 -6.51 27.87 6.65
N LEU A 103 -5.28 28.06 7.10
CA LEU A 103 -4.57 27.09 7.93
C LEU A 103 -5.22 26.94 9.32
N ALA A 104 -5.79 28.01 9.87
CA ALA A 104 -6.44 27.98 11.17
C ALA A 104 -7.73 27.15 11.10
N ASP A 105 -8.50 27.34 10.03
CA ASP A 105 -9.73 26.55 9.80
C ASP A 105 -9.41 25.10 9.46
N ILE A 106 -8.35 24.81 8.69
CA ILE A 106 -7.89 23.45 8.43
C ILE A 106 -7.54 22.72 9.74
N ILE A 107 -6.73 23.35 10.62
CA ILE A 107 -6.34 22.76 11.91
C ILE A 107 -7.55 22.52 12.79
N LYS A 108 -8.46 23.49 12.88
CA LYS A 108 -9.70 23.39 13.64
C LYS A 108 -10.60 22.24 13.12
N ASP A 109 -10.67 22.08 11.79
CA ASP A 109 -11.46 21.04 11.15
C ASP A 109 -10.87 19.65 11.38
N ILE A 110 -9.54 19.50 11.30
CA ILE A 110 -8.84 18.25 11.62
C ILE A 110 -9.17 17.79 13.06
N VAL A 111 -9.19 18.71 14.02
CA VAL A 111 -9.50 18.38 15.43
C VAL A 111 -10.97 18.05 15.63
N LYS A 112 -11.88 18.75 14.93
CA LYS A 112 -13.33 18.58 15.10
C LYS A 112 -13.89 17.35 14.41
N ARG A 113 -13.32 16.94 13.27
CA ARG A 113 -13.83 15.84 12.45
C ARG A 113 -12.92 14.62 12.53
N PRO A 114 -13.30 13.57 13.28
CA PRO A 114 -12.43 12.40 13.48
C PRO A 114 -11.97 11.74 12.19
N PHE A 115 -12.79 11.76 11.13
CA PHE A 115 -12.39 11.16 9.85
C PHE A 115 -11.25 11.94 9.19
N ILE A 116 -11.21 13.28 9.30
CA ILE A 116 -10.12 14.10 8.76
C ILE A 116 -8.84 13.85 9.55
N LEU A 117 -8.93 13.75 10.88
CA LEU A 117 -7.79 13.42 11.74
C LEU A 117 -7.16 12.07 11.34
N VAL A 118 -7.98 11.03 11.11
CA VAL A 118 -7.51 9.71 10.67
C VAL A 118 -6.86 9.77 9.28
N GLY A 119 -7.44 10.52 8.35
CA GLY A 119 -6.87 10.76 7.02
C GLY A 119 -5.53 11.49 7.10
N SER A 120 -5.43 12.51 7.95
CA SER A 120 -4.20 13.28 8.18
C SER A 120 -3.09 12.40 8.78
N LEU A 121 -3.43 11.50 9.73
CA LEU A 121 -2.48 10.54 10.28
C LEU A 121 -1.96 9.57 9.22
N ALA A 122 -2.84 9.06 8.35
CA ALA A 122 -2.45 8.22 7.23
C ALA A 122 -1.50 8.96 6.27
N LEU A 123 -1.78 10.23 5.97
CA LEU A 123 -0.92 11.07 5.13
C LEU A 123 0.45 11.32 5.77
N LEU A 124 0.53 11.58 7.07
CA LEU A 124 1.81 11.73 7.78
C LEU A 124 2.68 10.46 7.69
N LEU A 125 2.07 9.28 7.83
CA LEU A 125 2.78 8.02 7.64
C LEU A 125 3.25 7.84 6.18
N LEU A 126 2.42 8.21 5.20
CA LEU A 126 2.80 8.21 3.78
C LEU A 126 3.93 9.20 3.51
N ALA A 127 3.91 10.39 4.11
CA ALA A 127 4.97 11.40 3.97
C ALA A 127 6.30 10.89 4.51
N ALA A 128 6.30 10.26 5.69
CA ALA A 128 7.49 9.64 6.27
C ALA A 128 8.07 8.54 5.37
N MET A 129 7.21 7.68 4.79
CA MET A 129 7.63 6.65 3.84
C MET A 129 8.14 7.25 2.53
N ALA A 130 7.49 8.28 1.99
CA ALA A 130 7.91 8.94 0.75
C ALA A 130 9.25 9.66 0.94
N GLY A 131 9.40 10.43 2.02
CA GLY A 131 10.63 11.16 2.39
C GLY A 131 11.82 10.25 2.65
N THR A 132 11.59 8.96 2.93
CA THR A 132 12.67 7.96 3.10
C THR A 132 12.81 7.01 1.92
N SER A 133 12.13 7.28 0.80
CA SER A 133 12.13 6.39 -0.36
C SER A 133 13.30 6.58 -1.33
N PHE A 134 14.30 7.39 -1.01
CA PHE A 134 15.49 7.57 -1.84
C PHE A 134 16.71 6.81 -1.30
N ASN A 135 17.66 6.50 -2.18
CA ASN A 135 18.77 5.61 -1.84
C ASN A 135 19.66 6.10 -0.69
N ARG A 136 19.86 7.43 -0.54
CA ARG A 136 20.61 8.02 0.58
C ARG A 136 19.93 7.72 1.92
N ALA A 137 18.61 7.90 2.01
CA ALA A 137 17.86 7.62 3.24
C ALA A 137 17.92 6.12 3.59
N ILE A 138 17.79 5.22 2.61
CA ILE A 138 17.89 3.78 2.84
C ILE A 138 19.27 3.41 3.40
N LYS A 139 20.34 3.99 2.86
CA LYS A 139 21.71 3.77 3.34
C LYS A 139 21.91 4.33 4.77
N ALA A 140 21.40 5.54 5.04
CA ALA A 140 21.56 6.20 6.34
C ALA A 140 20.76 5.48 7.46
N MET A 141 19.52 5.06 7.18
CA MET A 141 18.67 4.36 8.16
C MET A 141 19.07 2.89 8.39
N GLY A 142 19.69 2.27 7.40
CA GLY A 142 19.89 0.83 7.34
C GLY A 142 18.63 0.05 6.98
N GLY A 143 18.81 -1.10 6.34
CA GLY A 143 17.69 -1.87 5.77
C GLY A 143 16.62 -2.32 6.76
N LYS A 144 16.98 -2.63 8.01
CA LYS A 144 16.02 -3.08 9.03
C LYS A 144 15.07 -1.96 9.45
N ARG A 145 15.58 -0.77 9.77
CA ARG A 145 14.78 0.40 10.17
C ARG A 145 13.92 0.89 9.02
N TRP A 146 14.49 0.95 7.82
CA TRP A 146 13.76 1.32 6.62
C TRP A 146 12.57 0.37 6.36
N GLN A 147 12.79 -0.95 6.46
CA GLN A 147 11.71 -1.93 6.31
C GLN A 147 10.65 -1.81 7.40
N ALA A 148 11.03 -1.53 8.66
CA ALA A 148 10.09 -1.33 9.75
C ALA A 148 9.17 -0.14 9.47
N LEU A 149 9.73 1.01 9.05
CA LEU A 149 8.95 2.18 8.64
C LEU A 149 8.02 1.85 7.46
N HIS A 150 8.53 1.16 6.40
CA HIS A 150 7.71 0.84 5.23
C HIS A 150 6.64 -0.25 5.48
N ARG A 151 6.68 -0.94 6.62
CA ARG A 151 5.58 -1.81 7.07
C ARG A 151 4.38 -1.02 7.60
N THR A 152 4.54 0.25 7.96
CA THR A 152 3.41 1.10 8.37
C THR A 152 2.39 1.31 7.26
N VAL A 153 2.71 0.93 6.00
CA VAL A 153 1.72 0.85 4.90
C VAL A 153 0.50 0.00 5.26
N TYR A 154 0.65 -0.98 6.16
CA TYR A 154 -0.48 -1.79 6.62
C TYR A 154 -1.39 -1.00 7.58
N ALA A 155 -0.80 -0.16 8.43
CA ALA A 155 -1.57 0.79 9.23
C ALA A 155 -2.25 1.85 8.35
N VAL A 156 -1.55 2.37 7.33
CA VAL A 156 -2.13 3.29 6.34
C VAL A 156 -3.35 2.66 5.66
N ALA A 157 -3.31 1.38 5.29
CA ALA A 157 -4.45 0.71 4.68
C ALA A 157 -5.67 0.65 5.63
N GLY A 158 -5.46 0.34 6.92
CA GLY A 158 -6.52 0.37 7.92
C GLY A 158 -7.09 1.78 8.15
N LEU A 159 -6.21 2.78 8.30
CA LEU A 159 -6.60 4.17 8.49
C LEU A 159 -7.34 4.73 7.26
N ALA A 160 -6.93 4.38 6.04
CA ALA A 160 -7.59 4.81 4.82
C ALA A 160 -9.02 4.26 4.72
N ILE A 161 -9.24 2.98 5.05
CA ILE A 161 -10.59 2.40 5.09
C ILE A 161 -11.43 3.04 6.20
N LEU A 162 -10.86 3.27 7.39
CA LEU A 162 -11.58 3.92 8.49
C LEU A 162 -11.97 5.35 8.15
N HIS A 163 -11.05 6.13 7.52
CA HIS A 163 -11.32 7.47 7.00
C HIS A 163 -12.47 7.45 5.99
N PHE A 164 -12.42 6.53 5.02
CA PHE A 164 -13.43 6.40 3.98
C PHE A 164 -14.79 5.97 4.56
N PHE A 165 -14.80 5.01 5.49
CA PHE A 165 -16.00 4.55 6.17
C PHE A 165 -16.71 5.71 6.92
N TRP A 166 -15.99 6.47 7.74
CA TRP A 166 -16.57 7.57 8.47
C TRP A 166 -17.03 8.72 7.57
N MET A 167 -16.33 9.00 6.49
CA MET A 167 -16.73 10.00 5.51
C MET A 167 -18.06 9.62 4.83
N ARG A 168 -18.30 8.32 4.58
CA ARG A 168 -19.52 7.80 3.95
C ARG A 168 -20.65 7.53 4.94
N ALA A 169 -20.38 7.46 6.24
CA ALA A 169 -21.38 7.15 7.27
C ALA A 169 -22.56 8.12 7.27
N GLY A 170 -22.33 9.41 7.06
CA GLY A 170 -23.41 10.42 7.00
C GLY A 170 -24.37 10.28 5.80
N LYS A 171 -23.98 9.56 4.75
CA LYS A 171 -24.80 9.31 3.53
C LYS A 171 -25.34 7.88 3.46
N ASN A 172 -25.00 7.02 4.42
CA ASN A 172 -25.35 5.59 4.44
C ASN A 172 -24.94 4.82 3.17
N ASP A 173 -23.88 5.27 2.48
CA ASP A 173 -23.39 4.72 1.21
C ASP A 173 -22.08 3.96 1.44
N PHE A 174 -22.21 2.68 1.75
CA PHE A 174 -21.07 1.82 2.10
C PHE A 174 -20.62 0.90 0.96
N GLY A 175 -21.25 0.95 -0.21
CA GLY A 175 -20.95 0.03 -1.32
C GLY A 175 -19.49 0.06 -1.73
N GLU A 176 -18.95 1.25 -2.03
CA GLU A 176 -17.53 1.40 -2.40
C GLU A 176 -16.58 1.08 -1.24
N VAL A 177 -16.96 1.47 0.00
CA VAL A 177 -16.17 1.17 1.20
C VAL A 177 -16.01 -0.34 1.37
N ALA A 178 -17.10 -1.11 1.20
CA ALA A 178 -17.08 -2.57 1.29
C ALA A 178 -16.18 -3.20 0.22
N ILE A 179 -16.22 -2.70 -1.02
CA ILE A 179 -15.37 -3.17 -2.12
C ILE A 179 -13.89 -2.97 -1.78
N TYR A 180 -13.48 -1.76 -1.39
CA TYR A 180 -12.08 -1.49 -1.06
C TYR A 180 -11.64 -2.21 0.21
N ALA A 181 -12.51 -2.33 1.22
CA ALA A 181 -12.22 -3.11 2.43
C ALA A 181 -12.01 -4.59 2.11
N ALA A 182 -12.83 -5.18 1.23
CA ALA A 182 -12.68 -6.56 0.77
C ALA A 182 -11.36 -6.75 0.00
N ILE A 183 -11.03 -5.85 -0.94
CA ILE A 183 -9.78 -5.91 -1.72
C ILE A 183 -8.56 -5.82 -0.78
N LEU A 184 -8.50 -4.81 0.08
CA LEU A 184 -7.39 -4.62 1.01
C LEU A 184 -7.32 -5.76 2.03
N GLY A 185 -8.46 -6.21 2.55
CA GLY A 185 -8.56 -7.37 3.44
C GLY A 185 -8.01 -8.65 2.80
N ALA A 186 -8.38 -8.92 1.55
CA ALA A 186 -7.86 -10.07 0.79
C ALA A 186 -6.34 -9.96 0.57
N LEU A 187 -5.82 -8.78 0.18
CA LEU A 187 -4.39 -8.54 -0.05
C LEU A 187 -3.57 -8.68 1.24
N LEU A 188 -4.06 -8.18 2.36
CA LEU A 188 -3.40 -8.29 3.65
C LEU A 188 -3.53 -9.70 4.23
N GLY A 189 -4.71 -10.32 4.15
CA GLY A 189 -4.97 -11.69 4.59
C GLY A 189 -4.09 -12.70 3.85
N TRP A 190 -3.95 -12.54 2.52
CA TRP A 190 -3.04 -13.37 1.73
C TRP A 190 -1.59 -13.28 2.23
N ARG A 191 -1.13 -12.08 2.61
CA ARG A 191 0.24 -11.89 3.13
C ARG A 191 0.45 -12.57 4.47
N VAL A 192 -0.51 -12.44 5.38
CA VAL A 192 -0.47 -13.13 6.68
C VAL A 192 -0.43 -14.64 6.47
N TRP A 193 -1.34 -15.17 5.67
CA TRP A 193 -1.40 -16.60 5.35
C TRP A 193 -0.10 -17.12 4.71
N HIS A 194 0.43 -16.40 3.71
CA HIS A 194 1.68 -16.79 3.06
C HIS A 194 2.88 -16.77 4.03
N HIS A 195 2.93 -15.79 4.94
CA HIS A 195 3.97 -15.69 5.96
C HIS A 195 3.89 -16.84 6.96
N LEU A 196 2.69 -17.19 7.42
CA LEU A 196 2.46 -18.31 8.35
C LEU A 196 2.84 -19.66 7.72
N ARG A 197 2.41 -19.91 6.48
CA ARG A 197 2.80 -21.11 5.73
C ARG A 197 4.32 -21.26 5.59
N LYS A 198 5.01 -20.19 5.23
CA LYS A 198 6.48 -20.19 5.09
C LYS A 198 7.17 -20.53 6.42
N LYS A 199 6.67 -19.97 7.53
CA LYS A 199 7.21 -20.24 8.87
C LYS A 199 7.02 -21.71 9.29
N SER A 200 5.86 -22.30 8.99
CA SER A 200 5.59 -23.72 9.26
C SER A 200 6.49 -24.64 8.44
N SER A 201 6.64 -24.40 7.14
CA SER A 201 7.53 -25.15 6.25
C SER A 201 9.00 -25.12 6.72
N THR A 202 9.50 -23.95 7.14
CA THR A 202 10.87 -23.83 7.66
C THR A 202 11.05 -24.61 8.97
N ARG A 203 10.05 -24.61 9.85
CA ARG A 203 10.11 -25.39 11.11
C ARG A 203 10.12 -26.89 10.85
N LEU A 204 9.29 -27.39 9.94
CA LEU A 204 9.24 -28.80 9.56
C LEU A 204 10.55 -29.26 8.92
N SER A 205 11.13 -28.47 8.04
CA SER A 205 12.43 -28.74 7.42
C SER A 205 13.57 -28.77 8.46
N ALA A 206 13.57 -27.86 9.42
CA ALA A 206 14.57 -27.85 10.51
C ALA A 206 14.42 -29.08 11.43
N ALA A 207 13.19 -29.46 11.77
CA ALA A 207 12.91 -30.66 12.58
C ALA A 207 13.34 -31.96 11.86
N ALA A 208 13.04 -32.07 10.56
CA ALA A 208 13.45 -33.20 9.74
C ALA A 208 14.99 -33.33 9.65
N LYS A 209 15.69 -32.20 9.47
CA LYS A 209 17.15 -32.16 9.46
C LYS A 209 17.75 -32.55 10.81
N ALA A 210 17.18 -32.10 11.93
CA ALA A 210 17.64 -32.47 13.27
C ALA A 210 17.47 -33.97 13.52
N ALA A 211 16.31 -34.57 13.13
CA ALA A 211 16.04 -36.00 13.24
C ALA A 211 17.01 -36.85 12.44
N SER A 212 17.33 -36.44 11.19
CA SER A 212 18.29 -37.17 10.34
C SER A 212 19.71 -37.12 10.91
N THR A 213 20.12 -35.98 11.48
CA THR A 213 21.44 -35.87 12.14
C THR A 213 21.52 -36.76 13.39
N GLN A 214 20.45 -36.83 14.19
CA GLN A 214 20.39 -37.69 15.39
C GLN A 214 20.45 -39.17 15.04
N GLN A 215 19.85 -39.57 13.90
CA GLN A 215 19.84 -40.94 13.42
C GLN A 215 21.23 -41.36 12.91
N ALA A 216 21.96 -40.46 12.27
CA ALA A 216 23.32 -40.67 11.77
C ALA A 216 24.39 -40.80 12.90
N THR A 217 24.14 -40.21 14.07
CA THR A 217 25.05 -40.24 15.23
C THR A 217 24.74 -41.39 16.21
N ARG A 218 23.71 -42.21 15.93
CA ARG A 218 23.35 -43.35 16.78
C ARG A 218 24.39 -44.46 16.61
N PRO A 219 25.04 -44.93 17.68
CA PRO A 219 25.98 -46.04 17.57
C PRO A 219 25.30 -47.30 17.07
N PRO A 220 26.01 -48.17 16.33
CA PRO A 220 25.45 -49.43 15.85
C PRO A 220 25.00 -50.29 17.02
N VAL A 221 23.81 -50.88 16.91
CA VAL A 221 23.28 -51.81 17.90
C VAL A 221 24.20 -53.04 17.91
N PRO A 222 24.75 -53.44 19.07
CA PRO A 222 25.59 -54.65 19.13
C PRO A 222 24.79 -55.86 18.71
N SER A 223 25.26 -56.59 17.70
CA SER A 223 24.69 -57.87 17.27
C SER A 223 24.80 -58.88 18.43
N LYS A 224 23.66 -59.37 18.94
CA LYS A 224 23.67 -60.49 19.84
C LYS A 224 24.19 -61.71 19.07
N VAL A 225 25.42 -62.10 19.37
CA VAL A 225 25.98 -63.38 18.94
C VAL A 225 25.34 -64.45 19.81
N SER A 226 24.66 -65.39 19.18
CA SER A 226 24.07 -66.59 19.80
C SER A 226 25.13 -67.64 19.90
#